data_5387adcfb83da608166e60064acdb831
#
_entry.id   5387adcfb83da608166e60064acdb831
#
_cell.length_a   1.000
_cell.length_b   1.000
_cell.length_c   1.000
_cell.angle_alpha   90.00
_cell.angle_beta   90.00
_cell.angle_gamma   90.00
#
_symmetry.space_group_name_H-M   'P 1'
#
loop_
_entity.id
_entity.type
_entity.pdbx_description
1 polymer ?
#
loop_
_entity_poly.entity_id
_entity_poly.type
_entity_poly.pdbx_seq_one_letter_code
_entity_poly.pdbx_strand_id
1 'polypeptide(L)'
;VRSPRPTSLGDAPTASTHLAPSPRIPQYEMDGMDAYGPFAAPAPHTDVELAMLLALLAAPPAPGDGDRARRRRRTAPATLTIGHSRDDASVASATAFAEAWRAAGGTVLALVDWPERAASWLRAARRFTDGEPDAWVVAAAPLGWAQMSRRLRHSTGWDPSRTYGFASVGDSRLVALAGPETLHGMRGATPDGGTWLIDHRWVTRQPPRPTPGRT
;
A
#
# COMPACT_ATOMS: atom_id res chain seq x y z
N VAL A 1 17.95 50.15 44.73
CA VAL A 1 17.86 49.96 43.26
C VAL A 1 18.00 48.46 43.00
N ARG A 2 16.88 47.78 42.74
CA ARG A 2 16.87 46.36 42.35
C ARG A 2 16.68 46.27 40.85
N SER A 3 17.67 45.70 40.16
CA SER A 3 17.59 45.38 38.76
C SER A 3 16.64 44.18 38.52
N PRO A 4 15.80 44.18 37.46
CA PRO A 4 14.97 43.02 37.10
C PRO A 4 15.78 41.99 36.33
N ARG A 5 15.51 40.71 36.63
CA ARG A 5 16.04 39.54 35.89
C ARG A 5 15.35 39.40 34.52
N PRO A 6 16.05 38.99 33.49
CA PRO A 6 15.41 38.67 32.23
C PRO A 6 14.62 37.34 32.34
N THR A 7 13.37 37.40 31.88
CA THR A 7 12.47 36.27 31.69
C THR A 7 12.98 35.42 30.54
N SER A 8 13.30 34.18 30.78
CA SER A 8 13.61 33.17 29.79
C SER A 8 12.38 32.94 28.92
N LEU A 9 12.49 33.24 27.61
CA LEU A 9 11.53 32.76 26.63
C LEU A 9 11.69 31.23 26.54
N GLY A 10 10.62 30.54 26.90
CA GLY A 10 10.51 29.10 26.72
C GLY A 10 10.52 28.76 25.24
N ASP A 11 11.45 27.88 24.85
CA ASP A 11 11.46 27.19 23.57
C ASP A 11 10.14 26.43 23.40
N ALA A 12 9.29 26.91 22.48
CA ALA A 12 8.14 26.16 22.01
C ALA A 12 8.67 24.99 21.16
N PRO A 13 8.25 23.75 21.40
CA PRO A 13 8.61 22.64 20.53
C PRO A 13 7.94 22.88 19.16
N THR A 14 8.76 23.11 18.14
CA THR A 14 8.36 23.04 16.74
C THR A 14 8.00 21.60 16.42
N ALA A 15 6.78 21.18 16.76
CA ALA A 15 6.18 19.99 16.21
C ALA A 15 5.97 20.25 14.72
N SER A 16 6.85 19.67 13.89
CA SER A 16 6.63 19.56 12.44
C SER A 16 5.34 18.77 12.25
N THR A 17 4.24 19.47 12.15
CA THR A 17 2.94 18.89 11.80
C THR A 17 3.04 18.52 10.32
N HIS A 18 3.44 17.29 10.03
CA HIS A 18 3.26 16.70 8.71
C HIS A 18 1.76 16.62 8.47
N LEU A 19 1.20 17.65 7.85
CA LEU A 19 -0.17 17.65 7.39
C LEU A 19 -0.36 16.46 6.47
N ALA A 20 -1.28 15.58 6.82
CA ALA A 20 -1.67 14.48 5.95
C ALA A 20 -2.01 15.05 4.56
N PRO A 21 -1.58 14.40 3.48
CA PRO A 21 -1.85 14.91 2.14
C PRO A 21 -3.35 15.06 1.92
N SER A 22 -3.74 16.07 1.13
CA SER A 22 -5.15 16.24 0.76
C SER A 22 -5.76 14.92 0.31
N PRO A 23 -7.00 14.58 0.70
CA PRO A 23 -7.66 13.33 0.30
C PRO A 23 -7.94 13.24 -1.21
N ARG A 24 -7.65 14.30 -1.96
CA ARG A 24 -7.72 14.35 -3.43
C ARG A 24 -6.38 14.81 -3.99
N ILE A 25 -5.99 14.22 -5.11
CA ILE A 25 -4.85 14.71 -5.89
C ILE A 25 -5.31 15.98 -6.60
N PRO A 26 -4.66 17.14 -6.38
CA PRO A 26 -4.95 18.34 -7.13
C PRO A 26 -4.67 18.16 -8.62
N GLN A 27 -5.43 18.85 -9.49
CA GLN A 27 -5.27 18.72 -10.94
C GLN A 27 -3.85 19.06 -11.41
N TYR A 28 -3.21 20.08 -10.83
CA TYR A 28 -1.84 20.45 -11.18
C TYR A 28 -0.80 19.36 -10.88
N GLU A 29 -1.00 18.53 -9.85
CA GLU A 29 -0.15 17.37 -9.58
C GLU A 29 -0.35 16.29 -10.65
N MET A 30 -1.57 16.11 -11.13
CA MET A 30 -1.88 15.19 -12.22
C MET A 30 -1.28 15.67 -13.55
N ASP A 31 -1.45 16.95 -13.88
CA ASP A 31 -0.90 17.55 -15.10
C ASP A 31 0.64 17.48 -15.12
N GLY A 32 1.29 17.64 -13.96
CA GLY A 32 2.73 17.47 -13.83
C GLY A 32 3.21 16.03 -14.07
N MET A 33 2.35 15.04 -13.81
CA MET A 33 2.67 13.63 -14.07
C MET A 33 2.55 13.24 -15.54
N ASP A 34 1.74 13.96 -16.33
CA ASP A 34 1.61 13.72 -17.77
C ASP A 34 2.96 13.91 -18.51
N ALA A 35 3.84 14.75 -17.96
CA ALA A 35 5.22 14.91 -18.47
C ALA A 35 6.06 13.63 -18.41
N TYR A 36 5.72 12.67 -17.53
CA TYR A 36 6.41 11.38 -17.42
C TYR A 36 5.71 10.25 -18.20
N GLY A 37 4.73 10.60 -19.01
CA GLY A 37 3.92 9.67 -19.79
C GLY A 37 2.82 8.97 -18.98
N PRO A 38 1.86 8.34 -19.66
CA PRO A 38 0.75 7.65 -19.02
C PRO A 38 1.24 6.46 -18.21
N PHE A 39 0.52 6.12 -17.15
CA PHE A 39 0.72 4.84 -16.48
C PHE A 39 0.37 3.69 -17.43
N ALA A 40 1.15 2.61 -17.35
CA ALA A 40 0.75 1.38 -18.01
C ALA A 40 -0.56 0.86 -17.41
N ALA A 41 -1.45 0.38 -18.27
CA ALA A 41 -2.63 -0.35 -17.80
C ALA A 41 -2.19 -1.60 -17.01
N PRO A 42 -2.95 -2.02 -16.00
CA PRO A 42 -2.68 -3.28 -15.33
C PRO A 42 -2.65 -4.43 -16.33
N ALA A 43 -1.61 -5.25 -16.24
CA ALA A 43 -1.52 -6.51 -16.97
C ALA A 43 -2.13 -7.64 -16.13
N PRO A 44 -2.61 -8.73 -16.74
CA PRO A 44 -2.96 -9.94 -16.02
C PRO A 44 -1.78 -10.41 -15.16
N HIS A 45 -2.07 -10.86 -13.96
CA HIS A 45 -1.05 -11.43 -13.08
C HIS A 45 -0.46 -12.71 -13.66
N THR A 46 0.75 -13.05 -13.24
CA THR A 46 1.36 -14.35 -13.52
C THR A 46 1.21 -15.30 -12.33
N ASP A 47 1.28 -16.61 -12.56
CA ASP A 47 1.22 -17.60 -11.48
C ASP A 47 2.36 -17.40 -10.46
N VAL A 48 3.55 -16.99 -10.93
CA VAL A 48 4.70 -16.76 -10.06
C VAL A 48 4.53 -15.49 -9.22
N GLU A 49 3.90 -14.45 -9.76
CA GLU A 49 3.53 -13.24 -9.01
C GLU A 49 2.52 -13.57 -7.90
N LEU A 50 1.47 -14.31 -8.25
CA LEU A 50 0.46 -14.75 -7.29
C LEU A 50 1.08 -15.60 -6.16
N ALA A 51 1.89 -16.58 -6.52
CA ALA A 51 2.60 -17.43 -5.56
C ALA A 51 3.52 -16.61 -4.63
N MET A 52 4.23 -15.62 -5.18
CA MET A 52 5.10 -14.74 -4.40
C MET A 52 4.29 -13.86 -3.42
N LEU A 53 3.13 -13.32 -3.83
CA LEU A 53 2.27 -12.57 -2.92
C LEU A 53 1.77 -13.41 -1.74
N LEU A 54 1.36 -14.65 -2.01
CA LEU A 54 0.99 -15.60 -0.95
C LEU A 54 2.17 -15.88 -0.01
N ALA A 55 3.37 -16.08 -0.56
CA ALA A 55 4.58 -16.31 0.22
C ALA A 55 4.95 -15.11 1.09
N LEU A 56 4.81 -13.87 0.58
CA LEU A 56 5.05 -12.65 1.35
C LEU A 56 4.11 -12.49 2.55
N LEU A 57 2.86 -12.92 2.39
CA LEU A 57 1.87 -12.90 3.48
C LEU A 57 2.12 -13.99 4.51
N ALA A 58 2.59 -15.16 4.06
CA ALA A 58 2.94 -16.27 4.95
C ALA A 58 4.28 -16.06 5.68
N ALA A 59 5.16 -15.17 5.17
CA ALA A 59 6.47 -14.94 5.76
C ALA A 59 6.37 -14.25 7.13
N PRO A 60 7.19 -14.65 8.12
CA PRO A 60 7.30 -13.90 9.36
C PRO A 60 7.85 -12.48 9.07
N PRO A 61 7.51 -11.47 9.89
CA PRO A 61 8.03 -10.11 9.70
C PRO A 61 9.56 -10.11 9.78
N ALA A 62 10.19 -9.29 8.91
CA ALA A 62 11.64 -9.14 8.89
C ALA A 62 12.16 -8.66 10.25
N PRO A 63 13.35 -9.14 10.71
CA PRO A 63 13.99 -8.63 11.91
C PRO A 63 14.36 -7.14 11.68
N GLY A 64 13.68 -6.23 12.36
CA GLY A 64 13.86 -4.77 12.20
C GLY A 64 12.58 -3.97 12.26
N ASP A 65 11.44 -4.56 11.99
CA ASP A 65 10.14 -3.94 12.25
C ASP A 65 9.96 -3.77 13.78
N GLY A 66 9.83 -2.52 14.22
CA GLY A 66 9.87 -2.13 15.63
C GLY A 66 8.91 -2.91 16.55
N ASP A 67 9.15 -2.79 17.85
CA ASP A 67 8.56 -3.58 18.96
C ASP A 67 7.01 -3.65 18.99
N ARG A 68 6.29 -2.71 18.34
CA ARG A 68 4.83 -2.74 18.18
C ARG A 68 4.37 -3.76 17.13
N ALA A 69 5.17 -3.97 16.07
CA ALA A 69 4.93 -5.00 15.06
C ALA A 69 5.19 -6.41 15.65
N ARG A 70 6.13 -6.54 16.59
CA ARG A 70 6.47 -7.81 17.25
C ARG A 70 5.34 -8.41 18.09
N ARG A 71 4.48 -7.59 18.69
CA ARG A 71 3.39 -8.09 19.54
C ARG A 71 2.19 -8.61 18.75
N ARG A 72 1.95 -8.11 17.54
CA ARG A 72 0.81 -8.53 16.69
C ARG A 72 1.14 -9.61 15.65
N ARG A 73 2.42 -9.92 15.36
CA ARG A 73 2.84 -10.75 14.25
C ARG A 73 3.69 -11.97 14.63
N ARG A 74 3.16 -12.81 15.49
CA ARG A 74 3.72 -14.16 15.65
C ARG A 74 3.05 -15.21 14.75
N THR A 75 2.01 -14.83 14.01
CA THR A 75 1.28 -15.67 13.07
C THR A 75 1.06 -14.95 11.75
N ALA A 76 1.02 -15.70 10.64
CA ALA A 76 0.57 -15.16 9.35
C ALA A 76 -0.82 -14.51 9.50
N PRO A 77 -1.17 -13.48 8.69
CA PRO A 77 -2.49 -12.88 8.76
C PRO A 77 -3.56 -13.96 8.51
N ALA A 78 -4.60 -13.96 9.32
CA ALA A 78 -5.71 -14.89 9.17
C ALA A 78 -6.82 -14.30 8.29
N THR A 79 -6.98 -12.97 8.36
CA THR A 79 -8.04 -12.25 7.68
C THR A 79 -7.50 -11.19 6.74
N LEU A 80 -8.05 -11.10 5.53
CA LEU A 80 -7.68 -10.12 4.52
C LEU A 80 -8.90 -9.38 3.97
N THR A 81 -8.69 -8.10 3.62
CA THR A 81 -9.54 -7.40 2.67
C THR A 81 -8.75 -7.18 1.38
N ILE A 82 -9.37 -7.49 0.24
CA ILE A 82 -8.78 -7.36 -1.08
C ILE A 82 -9.44 -6.19 -1.80
N GLY A 83 -8.65 -5.31 -2.39
CA GLY A 83 -9.14 -4.18 -3.14
C GLY A 83 -8.68 -4.20 -4.59
N HIS A 84 -9.52 -3.72 -5.51
CA HIS A 84 -9.18 -3.70 -6.91
C HIS A 84 -9.82 -2.52 -7.68
N SER A 85 -9.17 -2.11 -8.76
CA SER A 85 -9.80 -1.28 -9.79
C SER A 85 -10.81 -2.11 -10.59
N ARG A 86 -11.60 -1.43 -11.42
CA ARG A 86 -12.68 -2.05 -12.21
C ARG A 86 -12.24 -2.57 -13.56
N ASP A 87 -10.97 -2.44 -13.92
CA ASP A 87 -10.43 -3.06 -15.13
C ASP A 87 -10.34 -4.59 -14.98
N ASP A 88 -10.45 -5.28 -16.11
CA ASP A 88 -10.54 -6.75 -16.15
C ASP A 88 -9.32 -7.43 -15.54
N ALA A 89 -8.11 -6.89 -15.73
CA ALA A 89 -6.88 -7.46 -15.21
C ALA A 89 -6.83 -7.37 -13.68
N SER A 90 -7.23 -6.22 -13.11
CA SER A 90 -7.31 -6.02 -11.66
C SER A 90 -8.38 -6.91 -11.02
N VAL A 91 -9.55 -7.02 -11.64
CA VAL A 91 -10.64 -7.90 -11.20
C VAL A 91 -10.18 -9.36 -11.19
N ALA A 92 -9.57 -9.82 -12.30
CA ALA A 92 -9.07 -11.20 -12.42
C ALA A 92 -7.99 -11.51 -11.37
N SER A 93 -7.04 -10.58 -11.17
CA SER A 93 -5.96 -10.74 -10.18
C SER A 93 -6.49 -10.80 -8.74
N ALA A 94 -7.45 -9.93 -8.40
CA ALA A 94 -8.08 -9.93 -7.08
C ALA A 94 -8.89 -11.21 -6.82
N THR A 95 -9.61 -11.69 -7.83
CA THR A 95 -10.39 -12.92 -7.76
C THR A 95 -9.49 -14.14 -7.58
N ALA A 96 -8.48 -14.28 -8.42
CA ALA A 96 -7.51 -15.39 -8.32
C ALA A 96 -6.80 -15.42 -6.97
N PHE A 97 -6.41 -14.24 -6.47
CA PHE A 97 -5.80 -14.14 -5.14
C PHE A 97 -6.78 -14.56 -4.03
N ALA A 98 -8.05 -14.12 -4.10
CA ALA A 98 -9.06 -14.49 -3.12
C ALA A 98 -9.30 -16.02 -3.07
N GLU A 99 -9.33 -16.66 -4.23
CA GLU A 99 -9.49 -18.11 -4.35
C GLU A 99 -8.27 -18.84 -3.76
N ALA A 100 -7.06 -18.44 -4.16
CA ALA A 100 -5.82 -19.04 -3.68
C ALA A 100 -5.65 -18.87 -2.16
N TRP A 101 -6.01 -17.68 -1.61
CA TRP A 101 -5.96 -17.42 -0.17
C TRP A 101 -6.92 -18.31 0.61
N ARG A 102 -8.16 -18.46 0.12
CA ARG A 102 -9.15 -19.36 0.74
C ARG A 102 -8.72 -20.82 0.67
N ALA A 103 -8.15 -21.25 -0.47
CA ALA A 103 -7.62 -22.58 -0.64
C ALA A 103 -6.46 -22.89 0.34
N ALA A 104 -5.68 -21.86 0.71
CA ALA A 104 -4.63 -21.95 1.73
C ALA A 104 -5.18 -21.85 3.18
N GLY A 105 -6.51 -21.81 3.38
CA GLY A 105 -7.16 -21.76 4.71
C GLY A 105 -7.32 -20.36 5.28
N GLY A 106 -7.02 -19.30 4.52
CA GLY A 106 -7.20 -17.92 4.95
C GLY A 106 -8.63 -17.41 4.76
N THR A 107 -8.98 -16.34 5.47
CA THR A 107 -10.29 -15.71 5.38
C THR A 107 -10.23 -14.39 4.60
N VAL A 108 -11.12 -14.20 3.62
CA VAL A 108 -11.32 -12.94 2.90
C VAL A 108 -12.57 -12.28 3.47
N LEU A 109 -12.40 -11.15 4.16
CA LEU A 109 -13.51 -10.39 4.77
C LEU A 109 -14.32 -9.68 3.69
N ALA A 110 -13.65 -9.06 2.71
CA ALA A 110 -14.32 -8.36 1.62
C ALA A 110 -13.45 -8.30 0.36
N LEU A 111 -14.13 -8.24 -0.82
CA LEU A 111 -13.59 -7.69 -2.05
C LEU A 111 -14.19 -6.30 -2.24
N VAL A 112 -13.34 -5.28 -2.41
CA VAL A 112 -13.75 -3.90 -2.50
C VAL A 112 -13.24 -3.29 -3.80
N ASP A 113 -14.18 -2.84 -4.64
CA ASP A 113 -13.87 -2.17 -5.89
C ASP A 113 -13.92 -0.65 -5.79
N TRP A 114 -13.15 0.02 -6.62
CA TRP A 114 -13.25 1.47 -6.84
C TRP A 114 -12.98 1.85 -8.29
N PRO A 115 -13.59 2.97 -8.76
CA PRO A 115 -13.32 3.49 -10.10
C PRO A 115 -12.02 4.31 -10.11
N GLU A 116 -11.39 4.40 -11.29
CA GLU A 116 -10.22 5.27 -11.51
C GLU A 116 -10.54 6.76 -11.30
N ARG A 117 -11.77 7.16 -11.59
CA ARG A 117 -12.26 8.52 -11.43
C ARG A 117 -13.56 8.54 -10.65
N ALA A 118 -13.62 9.34 -9.61
CA ALA A 118 -14.82 9.52 -8.79
C ALA A 118 -14.85 10.90 -8.13
N ALA A 119 -16.03 11.31 -7.71
CA ALA A 119 -16.16 12.48 -6.85
C ALA A 119 -15.58 12.24 -5.45
N SER A 120 -15.60 11.00 -4.97
CA SER A 120 -15.05 10.62 -3.67
C SER A 120 -14.81 9.10 -3.60
N TRP A 121 -13.72 8.72 -2.94
CA TRP A 121 -13.41 7.31 -2.60
C TRP A 121 -13.75 6.96 -1.14
N LEU A 122 -14.43 7.84 -0.40
CA LEU A 122 -14.68 7.64 1.04
C LEU A 122 -15.45 6.36 1.36
N ARG A 123 -16.47 6.04 0.55
CA ARG A 123 -17.27 4.81 0.76
C ARG A 123 -16.41 3.56 0.55
N ALA A 124 -15.61 3.53 -0.51
CA ALA A 124 -14.70 2.41 -0.78
C ALA A 124 -13.64 2.30 0.32
N ALA A 125 -13.04 3.42 0.77
CA ALA A 125 -12.05 3.43 1.84
C ALA A 125 -12.59 2.87 3.15
N ARG A 126 -13.81 3.24 3.55
CA ARG A 126 -14.45 2.69 4.75
C ARG A 126 -14.71 1.19 4.63
N ARG A 127 -15.24 0.73 3.48
CA ARG A 127 -15.45 -0.71 3.24
C ARG A 127 -14.14 -1.49 3.23
N PHE A 128 -13.06 -0.89 2.73
CA PHE A 128 -11.74 -1.52 2.66
C PHE A 128 -11.12 -1.76 4.04
N THR A 129 -11.46 -0.94 5.03
CA THR A 129 -10.97 -1.06 6.42
C THR A 129 -12.00 -1.66 7.38
N ASP A 130 -13.21 -1.95 6.89
CA ASP A 130 -14.26 -2.56 7.70
C ASP A 130 -13.85 -3.95 8.18
N GLY A 131 -14.25 -4.30 9.40
CA GLY A 131 -13.89 -5.58 10.02
C GLY A 131 -12.43 -5.70 10.47
N GLU A 132 -11.63 -4.63 10.41
CA GLU A 132 -10.24 -4.57 10.88
C GLU A 132 -9.36 -5.76 10.42
N PRO A 133 -9.19 -5.97 9.09
CA PRO A 133 -8.42 -7.11 8.58
C PRO A 133 -6.98 -7.10 9.08
N ASP A 134 -6.37 -8.27 9.19
CA ASP A 134 -4.96 -8.40 9.56
C ASP A 134 -4.02 -7.79 8.53
N ALA A 135 -4.41 -7.88 7.23
CA ALA A 135 -3.67 -7.26 6.13
C ALA A 135 -4.60 -6.92 4.95
N TRP A 136 -4.08 -6.16 4.00
CA TRP A 136 -4.76 -5.77 2.77
C TRP A 136 -3.99 -6.24 1.55
N VAL A 137 -4.71 -6.59 0.48
CA VAL A 137 -4.12 -6.89 -0.83
C VAL A 137 -4.73 -5.99 -1.89
N VAL A 138 -3.91 -5.50 -2.82
CA VAL A 138 -4.32 -4.53 -3.84
C VAL A 138 -3.91 -4.99 -5.24
N ALA A 139 -4.90 -5.08 -6.13
CA ALA A 139 -4.74 -5.24 -7.56
C ALA A 139 -5.42 -4.07 -8.26
N ALA A 140 -4.66 -3.05 -8.72
CA ALA A 140 -5.29 -1.82 -9.18
C ALA A 140 -4.47 -1.08 -10.23
N ALA A 141 -5.16 -0.27 -11.02
CA ALA A 141 -4.53 0.74 -11.84
C ALA A 141 -3.93 1.84 -10.95
N PRO A 142 -2.73 2.36 -11.31
CA PRO A 142 -1.98 3.25 -10.43
C PRO A 142 -2.72 4.52 -10.03
N LEU A 143 -3.44 5.17 -10.96
CA LEU A 143 -4.11 6.44 -10.69
C LEU A 143 -5.23 6.30 -9.66
N GLY A 144 -6.09 5.30 -9.83
CA GLY A 144 -7.17 5.01 -8.88
C GLY A 144 -6.63 4.64 -7.51
N TRP A 145 -5.53 3.87 -7.46
CA TRP A 145 -4.89 3.53 -6.20
C TRP A 145 -4.25 4.74 -5.51
N ALA A 146 -3.63 5.67 -6.25
CA ALA A 146 -3.12 6.91 -5.66
C ALA A 146 -4.24 7.71 -4.97
N GLN A 147 -5.40 7.86 -5.61
CA GLN A 147 -6.56 8.54 -5.04
C GLN A 147 -7.11 7.79 -3.81
N MET A 148 -7.27 6.47 -3.94
CA MET A 148 -7.80 5.61 -2.88
C MET A 148 -6.88 5.62 -1.64
N SER A 149 -5.58 5.50 -1.81
CA SER A 149 -4.62 5.48 -0.72
C SER A 149 -4.54 6.79 0.06
N ARG A 150 -4.61 7.96 -0.63
CA ARG A 150 -4.75 9.27 0.04
C ARG A 150 -6.02 9.33 0.88
N ARG A 151 -7.14 8.82 0.36
CA ARG A 151 -8.40 8.76 1.10
C ARG A 151 -8.31 7.83 2.30
N LEU A 152 -7.69 6.68 2.16
CA LEU A 152 -7.45 5.74 3.25
C LEU A 152 -6.65 6.40 4.38
N ARG A 153 -5.52 7.01 4.08
CA ARG A 153 -4.66 7.70 5.06
C ARG A 153 -5.38 8.84 5.79
N HIS A 154 -6.21 9.59 5.07
CA HIS A 154 -6.92 10.74 5.62
C HIS A 154 -8.12 10.34 6.49
N SER A 155 -8.81 9.24 6.17
CA SER A 155 -10.17 9.01 6.70
C SER A 155 -10.35 7.70 7.44
N THR A 156 -9.31 6.87 7.56
CA THR A 156 -9.37 5.53 8.19
C THR A 156 -8.09 5.23 8.96
N GLY A 157 -8.10 4.13 9.70
CA GLY A 157 -6.91 3.58 10.38
C GLY A 157 -6.08 2.63 9.49
N TRP A 158 -6.17 2.74 8.16
CA TRP A 158 -5.41 1.92 7.24
C TRP A 158 -3.89 2.05 7.44
N ASP A 159 -3.19 0.92 7.36
CA ASP A 159 -1.75 0.82 7.53
C ASP A 159 -1.09 0.30 6.24
N PRO A 160 -0.31 1.13 5.52
CA PRO A 160 0.37 0.71 4.30
C PRO A 160 1.42 -0.39 4.55
N SER A 161 2.03 -0.46 5.73
CA SER A 161 3.02 -1.50 6.05
C SER A 161 2.42 -2.91 6.12
N ARG A 162 1.10 -3.01 6.25
CA ARG A 162 0.31 -4.24 6.22
C ARG A 162 -0.38 -4.46 4.88
N THR A 163 -0.01 -3.69 3.85
CA THR A 163 -0.62 -3.75 2.52
C THR A 163 0.34 -4.37 1.53
N TYR A 164 -0.18 -5.31 0.77
CA TYR A 164 0.55 -6.05 -0.26
C TYR A 164 -0.09 -5.78 -1.61
N GLY A 165 0.70 -5.70 -2.68
CA GLY A 165 0.18 -5.36 -4.00
C GLY A 165 0.77 -6.16 -5.13
N PHE A 166 -0.01 -6.26 -6.20
CA PHE A 166 0.46 -6.73 -7.50
C PHE A 166 1.42 -5.71 -8.13
N ALA A 167 2.13 -6.11 -9.17
CA ALA A 167 3.16 -5.30 -9.83
C ALA A 167 2.67 -3.93 -10.32
N SER A 168 1.41 -3.83 -10.73
CA SER A 168 0.80 -2.60 -11.23
C SER A 168 0.87 -1.42 -10.25
N VAL A 169 0.91 -1.69 -8.95
CA VAL A 169 0.99 -0.66 -7.91
C VAL A 169 2.41 -0.48 -7.34
N GLY A 170 3.41 -1.16 -7.91
CA GLY A 170 4.83 -1.01 -7.57
C GLY A 170 5.56 -0.02 -8.49
N ASP A 171 5.06 1.21 -8.66
CA ASP A 171 5.63 2.27 -9.51
C ASP A 171 5.98 3.52 -8.68
N SER A 172 7.22 4.04 -8.82
CA SER A 172 7.66 5.23 -8.08
C SER A 172 6.86 6.49 -8.42
N ARG A 173 6.31 6.59 -9.64
CA ARG A 173 5.41 7.69 -10.03
C ARG A 173 4.11 7.66 -9.24
N LEU A 174 3.59 6.46 -8.97
CA LEU A 174 2.44 6.28 -8.09
C LEU A 174 2.74 6.81 -6.68
N VAL A 175 3.94 6.53 -6.14
CA VAL A 175 4.36 7.04 -4.83
C VAL A 175 4.39 8.56 -4.81
N ALA A 176 4.90 9.19 -5.89
CA ALA A 176 4.91 10.65 -6.02
C ALA A 176 3.48 11.23 -6.01
N LEU A 177 2.53 10.63 -6.74
CA LEU A 177 1.12 11.05 -6.76
C LEU A 177 0.39 10.82 -5.44
N ALA A 178 0.62 9.69 -4.79
CA ALA A 178 0.01 9.39 -3.50
C ALA A 178 0.48 10.36 -2.41
N GLY A 179 1.63 10.97 -2.61
CA GLY A 179 2.28 11.87 -1.65
C GLY A 179 3.22 11.13 -0.70
N PRO A 180 4.18 11.85 -0.13
CA PRO A 180 5.19 11.28 0.75
C PRO A 180 4.53 10.54 1.91
N GLU A 181 5.13 9.43 2.34
CA GLU A 181 4.72 8.59 3.47
C GLU A 181 3.35 7.91 3.32
N THR A 182 2.56 8.23 2.28
CA THR A 182 1.22 7.63 2.12
C THR A 182 1.31 6.12 1.93
N LEU A 183 2.27 5.65 1.15
CA LEU A 183 2.45 4.24 0.79
C LEU A 183 3.67 3.58 1.47
N HIS A 184 4.36 4.28 2.38
CA HIS A 184 5.57 3.77 3.01
C HIS A 184 5.34 2.43 3.71
N GLY A 185 6.21 1.45 3.43
CA GLY A 185 6.11 0.08 3.95
C GLY A 185 5.24 -0.87 3.15
N MET A 186 4.47 -0.36 2.15
CA MET A 186 3.73 -1.22 1.23
C MET A 186 4.71 -2.04 0.38
N ARG A 187 4.38 -3.31 0.16
CA ARG A 187 5.24 -4.27 -0.55
C ARG A 187 4.43 -5.16 -1.49
N GLY A 188 5.10 -5.84 -2.40
CA GLY A 188 4.40 -6.74 -3.29
C GLY A 188 5.31 -7.58 -4.17
N ALA A 189 4.71 -8.24 -5.15
CA ALA A 189 5.40 -9.11 -6.08
C ALA A 189 5.56 -8.46 -7.46
N THR A 190 6.55 -8.92 -8.21
CA THR A 190 6.76 -8.59 -9.62
C THR A 190 6.32 -9.76 -10.51
N PRO A 191 6.00 -9.54 -11.81
CA PRO A 191 5.48 -10.59 -12.68
C PRO A 191 6.45 -11.76 -12.89
N ASP A 192 7.74 -11.57 -12.63
CA ASP A 192 8.80 -12.58 -12.70
C ASP A 192 9.04 -13.31 -11.37
N GLY A 193 8.23 -13.02 -10.33
CA GLY A 193 8.38 -13.64 -9.01
C GLY A 193 9.40 -12.96 -8.09
N GLY A 194 9.91 -11.82 -8.46
CA GLY A 194 10.65 -10.92 -7.57
C GLY A 194 9.72 -10.18 -6.61
N THR A 195 10.28 -9.25 -5.84
CA THR A 195 9.52 -8.43 -4.89
C THR A 195 9.80 -6.95 -5.06
N TRP A 196 8.89 -6.13 -4.57
CA TRP A 196 9.10 -4.69 -4.45
C TRP A 196 8.67 -4.20 -3.06
N LEU A 197 9.28 -3.11 -2.62
CA LEU A 197 9.00 -2.42 -1.37
C LEU A 197 9.00 -0.91 -1.60
N ILE A 198 8.02 -0.21 -1.05
CA ILE A 198 8.00 1.25 -1.04
C ILE A 198 8.70 1.74 0.23
N ASP A 199 9.83 2.42 0.02
CA ASP A 199 10.56 3.09 1.08
C ASP A 199 10.52 4.61 0.85
N HIS A 200 9.74 5.30 1.69
CA HIS A 200 9.48 6.75 1.60
C HIS A 200 8.98 7.19 0.21
N ARG A 201 9.89 7.48 -0.71
CA ARG A 201 9.60 8.03 -2.05
C ARG A 201 9.93 7.10 -3.20
N TRP A 202 10.53 5.95 -2.93
CA TRP A 202 11.07 5.08 -3.95
C TRP A 202 10.50 3.67 -3.86
N VAL A 203 10.44 3.03 -5.01
CA VAL A 203 10.18 1.60 -5.09
C VAL A 203 11.51 0.89 -5.27
N THR A 204 11.89 0.10 -4.28
CA THR A 204 13.04 -0.81 -4.37
C THR A 204 12.56 -2.16 -4.87
N ARG A 205 13.25 -2.75 -5.85
CA ARG A 205 12.94 -4.07 -6.39
C ARG A 205 14.04 -5.06 -6.09
N GLN A 206 13.64 -6.28 -5.77
CA GLN A 206 14.55 -7.41 -5.59
C GLN A 206 14.19 -8.49 -6.62
N PRO A 207 15.16 -8.98 -7.39
CA PRO A 207 14.91 -10.04 -8.36
C PRO A 207 14.46 -11.34 -7.66
N PRO A 208 13.82 -12.26 -8.37
CA PRO A 208 13.48 -13.56 -7.84
C PRO A 208 14.74 -14.29 -7.34
N ARG A 209 14.61 -15.02 -6.23
CA ARG A 209 15.71 -15.86 -5.75
C ARG A 209 15.95 -16.98 -6.75
N PRO A 210 17.20 -17.25 -7.16
CA PRO A 210 17.47 -18.40 -7.99
C PRO A 210 17.00 -19.66 -7.26
N THR A 211 16.20 -20.46 -7.94
CA THR A 211 15.82 -21.79 -7.43
C THR A 211 17.10 -22.60 -7.30
N PRO A 212 17.41 -23.17 -6.10
CA PRO A 212 18.56 -24.04 -5.99
C PRO A 212 18.38 -25.19 -7.00
N GLY A 213 19.31 -25.28 -7.96
CA GLY A 213 19.26 -26.24 -9.04
C GLY A 213 19.09 -27.65 -8.44
N ARG A 214 18.11 -28.42 -8.92
CA ARG A 214 18.09 -29.86 -8.76
C ARG A 214 19.29 -30.37 -9.56
N THR A 215 20.36 -30.65 -8.88
CA THR A 215 21.43 -31.52 -9.39
C THR A 215 20.97 -32.98 -9.31
#